data_77d0a1d4495e20302c4c3658c3b400f1
#
_entry.id   77d0a1d4495e20302c4c3658c3b400f1
#
_cell.length_a   1.000
_cell.length_b   1.000
_cell.length_c   1.000
_cell.angle_alpha   90.00
_cell.angle_beta   90.00
_cell.angle_gamma   90.00
#
_symmetry.space_group_name_H-M   'P 1'
#
loop_
_entity.id
_entity.type
_entity.pdbx_description
1 polymer ?
#
loop_
_entity_poly.entity_id
_entity_poly.type
_entity_poly.pdbx_seq_one_letter_code
_entity_poly.pdbx_strand_id
1 'polypeptide(L)'
;MDHKRITLFAGHYGSGKTNIAVNYALLLAREGKKAAIADLDIVNPYFRTKDSAAELAEAGVDLISPQFANSNVDLPALPAEAYRLVEDRGLFAVMDIGGDDRGAYALGRYAPFILEEGNYRMAFVANPYRPLTRTPEEALEVMREIEAAGGLPFTAIVNNANLAHETTSETVLAAVPYMEKLSELSGLPVWLTSAEEAVAAELAGKVPGLLAMRLQAKYFDLPEQKGPPKTGPLFG
;
A
#
# COMPACT_ATOMS: atom_id res chain seq x y z
N MET A 1 2.01 10.48 -15.29
CA MET A 1 2.46 9.08 -14.96
C MET A 1 1.62 8.11 -15.77
N ASP A 2 2.16 6.98 -16.25
CA ASP A 2 1.34 5.94 -16.89
C ASP A 2 0.61 5.12 -15.83
N HIS A 3 -0.73 5.14 -15.80
CA HIS A 3 -1.54 4.45 -14.83
C HIS A 3 -2.17 3.21 -15.44
N LYS A 4 -1.95 2.08 -14.81
CA LYS A 4 -2.72 0.87 -15.11
C LYS A 4 -4.06 0.93 -14.38
N ARG A 5 -5.09 0.31 -14.96
CA ARG A 5 -6.43 0.31 -14.36
C ARG A 5 -6.45 -0.38 -12.98
N ILE A 6 -5.69 -1.46 -12.82
CA ILE A 6 -5.54 -2.14 -11.54
C ILE A 6 -4.10 -2.00 -11.08
N THR A 7 -3.89 -1.40 -9.91
CA THR A 7 -2.56 -1.27 -9.29
C THR A 7 -2.57 -1.92 -7.91
N LEU A 8 -1.66 -2.86 -7.71
CA LEU A 8 -1.53 -3.61 -6.46
C LEU A 8 -0.17 -3.28 -5.83
N PHE A 9 -0.17 -3.02 -4.54
CA PHE A 9 1.06 -2.83 -3.76
C PHE A 9 1.22 -4.00 -2.81
N ALA A 10 2.31 -4.75 -2.97
CA ALA A 10 2.66 -5.88 -2.14
C ALA A 10 4.13 -5.81 -1.72
N GLY A 11 4.51 -6.55 -0.69
CA GLY A 11 5.87 -6.56 -0.14
C GLY A 11 5.86 -6.93 1.33
N HIS A 12 7.02 -7.07 1.93
CA HIS A 12 7.14 -7.49 3.32
C HIS A 12 6.42 -6.56 4.31
N TYR A 13 6.07 -7.11 5.47
CA TYR A 13 5.51 -6.35 6.59
C TYR A 13 6.37 -5.12 6.93
N GLY A 14 5.71 -3.97 7.13
CA GLY A 14 6.39 -2.72 7.46
C GLY A 14 7.13 -2.05 6.29
N SER A 15 7.01 -2.54 5.06
CA SER A 15 7.61 -1.89 3.88
C SER A 15 6.95 -0.56 3.49
N GLY A 16 5.77 -0.24 4.05
CA GLY A 16 5.05 1.02 3.81
C GLY A 16 3.99 0.97 2.70
N LYS A 17 3.56 -0.23 2.30
CA LYS A 17 2.54 -0.47 1.26
C LYS A 17 1.30 0.38 1.41
N THR A 18 0.69 0.37 2.58
CA THR A 18 -0.56 1.10 2.88
C THR A 18 -0.43 2.60 2.63
N ASN A 19 0.65 3.23 3.10
CA ASN A 19 0.88 4.66 2.84
C ASN A 19 1.00 4.94 1.33
N ILE A 20 1.69 4.07 0.59
CA ILE A 20 1.85 4.21 -0.86
C ILE A 20 0.50 4.00 -1.55
N ALA A 21 -0.25 2.97 -1.20
CA ALA A 21 -1.54 2.66 -1.79
C ALA A 21 -2.55 3.81 -1.59
N VAL A 22 -2.65 4.35 -0.38
CA VAL A 22 -3.52 5.48 -0.06
C VAL A 22 -3.11 6.73 -0.87
N ASN A 23 -1.82 7.12 -0.83
CA ASN A 23 -1.37 8.30 -1.55
C ASN A 23 -1.49 8.15 -3.08
N TYR A 24 -1.32 6.94 -3.60
CA TYR A 24 -1.53 6.65 -5.02
C TYR A 24 -3.01 6.74 -5.41
N ALA A 25 -3.94 6.24 -4.58
CA ALA A 25 -5.37 6.39 -4.81
C ALA A 25 -5.80 7.87 -4.80
N LEU A 26 -5.27 8.65 -3.86
CA LEU A 26 -5.47 10.10 -3.80
C LEU A 26 -4.90 10.83 -5.03
N LEU A 27 -3.74 10.38 -5.54
CA LEU A 27 -3.16 10.92 -6.79
C LEU A 27 -4.09 10.66 -7.97
N LEU A 28 -4.62 9.45 -8.12
CA LEU A 28 -5.58 9.12 -9.18
C LEU A 28 -6.82 10.02 -9.13
N ALA A 29 -7.37 10.25 -7.93
CA ALA A 29 -8.52 11.13 -7.75
C ALA A 29 -8.19 12.61 -8.11
N ARG A 30 -7.02 13.11 -7.71
CA ARG A 30 -6.54 14.46 -8.09
C ARG A 30 -6.38 14.61 -9.60
N GLU A 31 -6.06 13.54 -10.32
CA GLU A 31 -6.00 13.50 -11.79
C GLU A 31 -7.38 13.29 -12.44
N GLY A 32 -8.47 13.35 -11.67
CA GLY A 32 -9.85 13.21 -12.16
C GLY A 32 -10.24 11.78 -12.51
N LYS A 33 -9.53 10.79 -12.04
CA LYS A 33 -9.89 9.37 -12.21
C LYS A 33 -10.91 8.94 -11.16
N LYS A 34 -11.91 8.16 -11.57
CA LYS A 34 -12.77 7.44 -10.64
C LYS A 34 -11.94 6.33 -10.00
N ALA A 35 -11.63 6.42 -8.73
CA ALA A 35 -10.74 5.50 -8.04
C ALA A 35 -11.42 4.80 -6.86
N ALA A 36 -11.03 3.55 -6.63
CA ALA A 36 -11.34 2.82 -5.39
C ALA A 36 -10.08 2.17 -4.84
N ILE A 37 -10.01 2.05 -3.51
CA ILE A 37 -8.94 1.34 -2.82
C ILE A 37 -9.52 0.21 -1.99
N ALA A 38 -8.92 -0.98 -2.08
CA ALA A 38 -9.22 -2.12 -1.23
C ALA A 38 -8.05 -2.44 -0.30
N ASP A 39 -8.40 -2.61 0.98
CA ASP A 39 -7.49 -3.12 2.00
C ASP A 39 -7.63 -4.64 2.07
N LEU A 40 -6.63 -5.36 1.57
CA LEU A 40 -6.53 -6.81 1.62
C LEU A 40 -5.51 -7.28 2.67
N ASP A 41 -4.97 -6.36 3.49
CA ASP A 41 -4.13 -6.70 4.64
C ASP A 41 -4.99 -7.06 5.86
N ILE A 42 -5.29 -8.34 5.99
CA ILE A 42 -6.18 -8.88 7.03
C ILE A 42 -5.50 -8.92 8.41
N VAL A 43 -4.18 -8.85 8.46
CA VAL A 43 -3.39 -9.20 9.66
C VAL A 43 -2.84 -7.99 10.40
N ASN A 44 -2.73 -6.84 9.77
CA ASN A 44 -2.11 -5.68 10.38
C ASN A 44 -3.11 -4.74 11.08
N PRO A 45 -3.23 -4.80 12.44
CA PRO A 45 -4.15 -3.92 13.17
C PRO A 45 -3.64 -2.48 13.32
N TYR A 46 -2.35 -2.20 13.02
CA TYR A 46 -1.71 -0.93 13.36
C TYR A 46 -1.68 0.11 12.23
N PHE A 47 -1.77 -0.32 10.97
CA PHE A 47 -1.75 0.55 9.80
C PHE A 47 -2.80 0.05 8.80
N ARG A 48 -3.96 0.64 8.80
CA ARG A 48 -5.05 0.26 7.91
C ARG A 48 -5.39 1.41 6.98
N THR A 49 -5.70 1.09 5.75
CA THR A 49 -6.31 2.02 4.78
C THR A 49 -7.54 2.72 5.39
N LYS A 50 -8.23 2.04 6.30
CA LYS A 50 -9.35 2.57 7.08
C LYS A 50 -9.01 3.83 7.89
N ASP A 51 -7.77 3.99 8.35
CA ASP A 51 -7.36 5.18 9.12
C ASP A 51 -7.33 6.44 8.26
N SER A 52 -7.28 6.28 6.92
CA SER A 52 -7.41 7.37 5.94
C SER A 52 -8.82 7.49 5.33
N ALA A 53 -9.82 6.83 5.92
CA ALA A 53 -11.17 6.76 5.33
C ALA A 53 -11.80 8.15 5.10
N ALA A 54 -11.60 9.08 6.02
CA ALA A 54 -12.12 10.45 5.90
C ALA A 54 -11.47 11.19 4.71
N GLU A 55 -10.15 11.13 4.60
CA GLU A 55 -9.38 11.77 3.52
C GLU A 55 -9.73 11.16 2.14
N LEU A 56 -9.86 9.83 2.07
CA LEU A 56 -10.26 9.13 0.87
C LEU A 56 -11.68 9.53 0.43
N ALA A 57 -12.63 9.58 1.37
CA ALA A 57 -14.01 9.99 1.09
C ALA A 57 -14.11 11.44 0.61
N GLU A 58 -13.36 12.35 1.23
CA GLU A 58 -13.28 13.76 0.82
C GLU A 58 -12.72 13.92 -0.59
N ALA A 59 -11.76 13.07 -0.96
CA ALA A 59 -11.19 13.01 -2.31
C ALA A 59 -12.07 12.29 -3.34
N GLY A 60 -13.20 11.69 -2.92
CA GLY A 60 -14.08 10.92 -3.79
C GLY A 60 -13.53 9.54 -4.17
N VAL A 61 -12.65 8.96 -3.35
CA VAL A 61 -12.13 7.60 -3.50
C VAL A 61 -12.99 6.63 -2.71
N ASP A 62 -13.52 5.61 -3.37
CA ASP A 62 -14.29 4.55 -2.72
C ASP A 62 -13.35 3.65 -1.90
N LEU A 63 -13.57 3.54 -0.59
CA LEU A 63 -12.84 2.61 0.28
C LEU A 63 -13.61 1.30 0.44
N ILE A 64 -13.02 0.21 0.01
CA ILE A 64 -13.52 -1.15 0.19
C ILE A 64 -12.65 -1.85 1.24
N SER A 65 -13.21 -2.06 2.43
CA SER A 65 -12.52 -2.77 3.51
C SER A 65 -13.32 -3.99 3.97
N PRO A 66 -12.64 -5.05 4.45
CA PRO A 66 -13.35 -6.19 5.04
C PRO A 66 -14.28 -5.69 6.15
N GLN A 67 -15.56 -6.00 6.04
CA GLN A 67 -16.45 -5.83 7.19
C GLN A 67 -16.05 -6.92 8.19
N PHE A 68 -15.59 -6.52 9.36
CA PHE A 68 -15.54 -7.44 10.49
C PHE A 68 -16.99 -7.80 10.84
N ALA A 69 -17.49 -8.85 10.19
CA ALA A 69 -18.69 -9.49 10.70
C ALA A 69 -18.36 -9.97 12.13
N ASN A 70 -19.19 -9.60 13.08
CA ASN A 70 -19.24 -10.18 14.44
C ASN A 70 -19.63 -11.67 14.35
N SER A 71 -18.93 -12.45 13.56
CA SER A 71 -19.17 -13.87 13.36
C SER A 71 -17.88 -14.62 13.64
N ASN A 72 -17.99 -15.69 14.42
CA ASN A 72 -16.95 -16.67 14.73
C ASN A 72 -16.46 -17.43 13.47
N VAL A 73 -16.29 -16.76 12.33
CA VAL A 73 -15.80 -17.33 11.08
C VAL A 73 -14.34 -16.93 10.93
N ASP A 74 -13.46 -17.90 10.94
CA ASP A 74 -11.99 -17.77 10.95
C ASP A 74 -11.37 -17.13 9.70
N LEU A 75 -12.17 -16.66 8.74
CA LEU A 75 -11.70 -15.95 7.55
C LEU A 75 -12.63 -14.77 7.29
N PRO A 76 -12.13 -13.51 7.38
CA PRO A 76 -12.90 -12.37 6.94
C PRO A 76 -13.20 -12.51 5.44
N ALA A 77 -14.47 -12.69 5.12
CA ALA A 77 -14.90 -12.68 3.73
C ALA A 77 -14.82 -11.24 3.21
N LEU A 78 -14.10 -11.04 2.12
CA LEU A 78 -14.16 -9.78 1.40
C LEU A 78 -15.61 -9.58 0.92
N PRO A 79 -16.17 -8.38 1.06
CA PRO A 79 -17.53 -8.11 0.63
C PRO A 79 -17.67 -8.36 -0.88
N ALA A 80 -18.85 -8.78 -1.32
CA ALA A 80 -19.15 -8.94 -2.75
C ALA A 80 -18.83 -7.67 -3.56
N GLU A 81 -18.90 -6.51 -2.92
CA GLU A 81 -18.54 -5.21 -3.48
C GLU A 81 -17.07 -5.14 -3.94
N ALA A 82 -16.18 -5.95 -3.39
CA ALA A 82 -14.78 -5.99 -3.80
C ALA A 82 -14.58 -6.50 -5.23
N TYR A 83 -15.53 -7.27 -5.78
CA TYR A 83 -15.49 -7.67 -7.18
C TYR A 83 -15.64 -6.50 -8.15
N ARG A 84 -16.21 -5.36 -7.73
CA ARG A 84 -16.24 -4.12 -8.54
C ARG A 84 -14.83 -3.69 -8.98
N LEU A 85 -13.80 -3.98 -8.19
CA LEU A 85 -12.40 -3.63 -8.53
C LEU A 85 -11.92 -4.31 -9.82
N VAL A 86 -12.43 -5.51 -10.12
CA VAL A 86 -12.05 -6.27 -11.30
C VAL A 86 -13.12 -6.23 -12.40
N GLU A 87 -14.38 -5.96 -12.09
CA GLU A 87 -15.50 -5.96 -13.03
C GLU A 87 -15.77 -4.57 -13.65
N ASP A 88 -15.70 -3.48 -12.86
CA ASP A 88 -15.95 -2.12 -13.36
C ASP A 88 -14.74 -1.58 -14.13
N ARG A 89 -14.78 -1.67 -15.45
CA ARG A 89 -13.71 -1.23 -16.35
C ARG A 89 -13.49 0.31 -16.36
N GLY A 90 -14.45 1.07 -15.87
CA GLY A 90 -14.34 2.54 -15.70
C GLY A 90 -13.68 2.97 -14.39
N LEU A 91 -13.40 2.02 -13.49
CA LEU A 91 -12.86 2.26 -12.16
C LEU A 91 -11.36 1.95 -12.11
N PHE A 92 -10.55 2.90 -11.64
CA PHE A 92 -9.16 2.65 -11.30
C PHE A 92 -9.09 1.99 -9.91
N ALA A 93 -8.63 0.76 -9.87
CA ALA A 93 -8.56 -0.04 -8.64
C ALA A 93 -7.16 -0.01 -8.04
N VAL A 94 -7.06 0.32 -6.76
CA VAL A 94 -5.84 0.21 -5.95
C VAL A 94 -6.05 -0.88 -4.92
N MET A 95 -5.11 -1.81 -4.77
CA MET A 95 -5.19 -2.89 -3.80
C MET A 95 -3.96 -2.87 -2.90
N ASP A 96 -4.18 -2.74 -1.60
CA ASP A 96 -3.16 -2.88 -0.56
C ASP A 96 -3.11 -4.35 -0.13
N ILE A 97 -2.05 -5.06 -0.48
CA ILE A 97 -1.92 -6.50 -0.26
C ILE A 97 -1.14 -6.76 1.02
N GLY A 98 -1.68 -7.57 1.93
CA GLY A 98 -0.98 -8.00 3.14
C GLY A 98 0.37 -8.64 2.83
N GLY A 99 1.35 -8.40 3.71
CA GLY A 99 2.73 -8.88 3.54
C GLY A 99 2.94 -10.33 4.00
N ASP A 100 1.88 -11.06 4.27
CA ASP A 100 1.88 -12.46 4.69
C ASP A 100 1.11 -13.36 3.71
N ASP A 101 1.18 -14.67 3.95
CA ASP A 101 0.49 -15.68 3.14
C ASP A 101 -1.02 -15.42 3.02
N ARG A 102 -1.67 -14.87 4.05
CA ARG A 102 -3.12 -14.64 4.07
C ARG A 102 -3.54 -13.53 3.11
N GLY A 103 -2.77 -12.43 3.06
CA GLY A 103 -2.99 -11.35 2.11
C GLY A 103 -2.78 -11.83 0.66
N ALA A 104 -1.74 -12.62 0.44
CA ALA A 104 -1.48 -13.22 -0.86
C ALA A 104 -2.59 -14.22 -1.26
N TYR A 105 -3.14 -15.03 -0.35
CA TYR A 105 -4.28 -15.92 -0.62
C TYR A 105 -5.56 -15.12 -0.96
N ALA A 106 -5.80 -13.98 -0.32
CA ALA A 106 -6.93 -13.12 -0.66
C ALA A 106 -6.83 -12.62 -2.11
N LEU A 107 -5.61 -12.29 -2.56
CA LEU A 107 -5.32 -11.90 -3.94
C LEU A 107 -5.64 -13.02 -4.94
N GLY A 108 -5.40 -14.27 -4.61
CA GLY A 108 -5.63 -15.43 -5.48
C GLY A 108 -7.05 -15.52 -6.06
N ARG A 109 -8.04 -14.94 -5.37
CA ARG A 109 -9.44 -14.88 -5.87
C ARG A 109 -9.62 -13.90 -7.02
N TYR A 110 -8.81 -12.85 -7.09
CA TYR A 110 -8.87 -11.80 -8.11
C TYR A 110 -7.87 -12.02 -9.24
N ALA A 111 -6.82 -12.79 -9.00
CA ALA A 111 -5.73 -13.01 -9.94
C ALA A 111 -6.22 -13.46 -11.35
N PRO A 112 -7.17 -14.41 -11.50
CA PRO A 112 -7.67 -14.80 -12.82
C PRO A 112 -8.27 -13.63 -13.60
N PHE A 113 -9.09 -12.79 -12.96
CA PHE A 113 -9.72 -11.62 -13.60
C PHE A 113 -8.70 -10.55 -13.98
N ILE A 114 -7.69 -10.34 -13.11
CA ILE A 114 -6.61 -9.36 -13.32
C ILE A 114 -5.74 -9.79 -14.50
N LEU A 115 -5.39 -11.08 -14.58
CA LEU A 115 -4.59 -11.64 -15.66
C LEU A 115 -5.35 -11.61 -17.00
N GLU A 116 -6.65 -11.94 -17.00
CA GLU A 116 -7.50 -11.89 -18.20
C GLU A 116 -7.58 -10.45 -18.75
N GLU A 117 -7.70 -9.45 -17.87
CA GLU A 117 -7.70 -8.05 -18.30
C GLU A 117 -6.34 -7.58 -18.83
N GLY A 118 -5.24 -8.02 -18.23
CA GLY A 118 -3.88 -7.65 -18.63
C GLY A 118 -3.51 -6.17 -18.41
N ASN A 119 -4.44 -5.31 -17.95
CA ASN A 119 -4.19 -3.89 -17.67
C ASN A 119 -3.94 -3.67 -16.19
N TYR A 120 -2.89 -4.30 -15.67
CA TYR A 120 -2.53 -4.21 -14.26
C TYR A 120 -1.06 -3.87 -14.04
N ARG A 121 -0.78 -3.42 -12.83
CA ARG A 121 0.56 -3.28 -12.26
C ARG A 121 0.57 -3.88 -10.86
N MET A 122 1.34 -4.93 -10.66
CA MET A 122 1.66 -5.44 -9.33
C MET A 122 3.06 -4.96 -8.96
N ALA A 123 3.13 -4.05 -7.99
CA ALA A 123 4.34 -3.36 -7.59
C ALA A 123 4.88 -3.91 -6.26
N PHE A 124 6.12 -4.36 -6.28
CA PHE A 124 6.82 -4.77 -5.06
C PHE A 124 7.36 -3.54 -4.31
N VAL A 125 6.87 -3.31 -3.11
CA VAL A 125 7.33 -2.21 -2.26
C VAL A 125 8.57 -2.64 -1.48
N ALA A 126 9.72 -2.21 -1.95
CA ALA A 126 11.02 -2.51 -1.36
C ALA A 126 11.45 -1.44 -0.35
N ASN A 127 11.85 -1.89 0.86
CA ASN A 127 12.47 -1.03 1.86
C ASN A 127 13.73 -1.75 2.42
N PRO A 128 14.95 -1.34 2.02
CA PRO A 128 16.18 -1.99 2.45
C PRO A 128 16.48 -1.84 3.95
N TYR A 129 15.77 -0.97 4.65
CA TYR A 129 15.92 -0.74 6.09
C TYR A 129 15.01 -1.64 6.94
N ARG A 130 14.36 -2.64 6.32
CA ARG A 130 13.51 -3.61 7.02
C ARG A 130 14.18 -4.97 7.09
N PRO A 131 13.96 -5.74 8.18
CA PRO A 131 14.34 -7.14 8.22
C PRO A 131 13.79 -7.92 7.01
N LEU A 132 14.45 -8.97 6.58
CA LEU A 132 14.07 -9.85 5.46
C LEU A 132 14.06 -9.19 4.06
N THR A 133 14.44 -7.91 3.96
CA THR A 133 14.62 -7.21 2.68
C THR A 133 15.85 -6.30 2.71
N ARG A 134 16.87 -6.65 3.51
CA ARG A 134 18.11 -5.85 3.64
C ARG A 134 19.00 -5.97 2.42
N THR A 135 18.97 -7.12 1.76
CA THR A 135 19.69 -7.34 0.51
C THR A 135 18.73 -7.51 -0.65
N PRO A 136 19.14 -7.20 -1.88
CA PRO A 136 18.32 -7.43 -3.07
C PRO A 136 17.93 -8.91 -3.24
N GLU A 137 18.80 -9.83 -2.84
CA GLU A 137 18.57 -11.27 -2.90
C GLU A 137 17.43 -11.69 -1.95
N GLU A 138 17.46 -11.23 -0.68
CA GLU A 138 16.37 -11.45 0.28
C GLU A 138 15.04 -10.87 -0.23
N ALA A 139 15.07 -9.66 -0.80
CA ALA A 139 13.88 -9.04 -1.37
C ALA A 139 13.32 -9.85 -2.55
N LEU A 140 14.19 -10.42 -3.39
CA LEU A 140 13.78 -11.30 -4.49
C LEU A 140 13.12 -12.58 -4.00
N GLU A 141 13.61 -13.17 -2.90
CA GLU A 141 12.99 -14.34 -2.27
C GLU A 141 11.57 -14.00 -1.80
N VAL A 142 11.39 -12.89 -1.07
CA VAL A 142 10.07 -12.42 -0.63
C VAL A 142 9.14 -12.15 -1.83
N MET A 143 9.64 -11.58 -2.92
CA MET A 143 8.85 -11.40 -4.15
C MET A 143 8.32 -12.74 -4.67
N ARG A 144 9.17 -13.75 -4.77
CA ARG A 144 8.80 -15.08 -5.29
C ARG A 144 7.77 -15.78 -4.39
N GLU A 145 7.90 -15.64 -3.08
CA GLU A 145 6.93 -16.19 -2.12
C GLU A 145 5.55 -15.56 -2.32
N ILE A 146 5.48 -14.22 -2.45
CA ILE A 146 4.22 -13.51 -2.69
C ILE A 146 3.61 -13.88 -4.05
N GLU A 147 4.42 -13.98 -5.12
CA GLU A 147 3.95 -14.43 -6.44
C GLU A 147 3.36 -15.83 -6.39
N ALA A 148 4.06 -16.76 -5.73
CA ALA A 148 3.62 -18.15 -5.60
C ALA A 148 2.31 -18.26 -4.81
N ALA A 149 2.16 -17.50 -3.73
CA ALA A 149 0.97 -17.52 -2.90
C ALA A 149 -0.23 -16.81 -3.54
N GLY A 150 0.00 -15.68 -4.22
CA GLY A 150 -1.04 -14.83 -4.82
C GLY A 150 -1.42 -15.20 -6.25
N GLY A 151 -0.60 -16.00 -6.95
CA GLY A 151 -0.84 -16.39 -8.35
C GLY A 151 -0.77 -15.23 -9.35
N LEU A 152 -0.13 -14.11 -8.98
CA LEU A 152 -0.01 -12.94 -9.84
C LEU A 152 1.45 -12.46 -9.86
N PRO A 153 2.10 -12.36 -11.05
CA PRO A 153 3.49 -11.93 -11.13
C PRO A 153 3.63 -10.42 -10.87
N PHE A 154 4.73 -10.05 -10.23
CA PHE A 154 5.14 -8.65 -10.14
C PHE A 154 5.51 -8.08 -11.51
N THR A 155 5.25 -6.79 -11.69
CA THR A 155 5.53 -6.08 -12.94
C THR A 155 6.38 -4.84 -12.74
N ALA A 156 6.61 -4.43 -11.50
CA ALA A 156 7.40 -3.25 -11.16
C ALA A 156 7.90 -3.29 -9.71
N ILE A 157 8.89 -2.44 -9.42
CA ILE A 157 9.45 -2.20 -8.09
C ILE A 157 9.11 -0.76 -7.69
N VAL A 158 8.81 -0.56 -6.41
CA VAL A 158 8.70 0.74 -5.75
C VAL A 158 9.85 0.89 -4.76
N ASN A 159 10.65 1.92 -4.91
CA ASN A 159 11.62 2.33 -3.90
C ASN A 159 10.90 3.07 -2.78
N ASN A 160 10.74 2.42 -1.63
CA ASN A 160 10.27 3.06 -0.39
C ASN A 160 11.33 2.94 0.71
N ALA A 161 12.55 3.38 0.40
CA ALA A 161 13.62 3.50 1.39
C ALA A 161 13.21 4.50 2.47
N ASN A 162 12.79 3.99 3.62
CA ASN A 162 12.09 4.78 4.63
C ASN A 162 12.49 4.36 6.05
N LEU A 163 12.91 5.35 6.84
CA LEU A 163 13.25 5.27 8.26
C LEU A 163 12.26 6.07 9.13
N ALA A 164 11.02 6.22 8.68
CA ALA A 164 10.00 7.08 9.27
C ALA A 164 10.49 8.56 9.34
N HIS A 165 10.36 9.22 10.50
CA HIS A 165 10.76 10.63 10.69
C HIS A 165 12.27 10.90 10.52
N GLU A 166 13.11 9.87 10.47
CA GLU A 166 14.57 10.00 10.23
C GLU A 166 14.91 9.91 8.73
N THR A 167 13.91 9.78 7.85
CA THR A 167 14.13 9.69 6.40
C THR A 167 14.57 11.03 5.84
N THR A 168 15.70 11.04 5.15
CA THR A 168 16.22 12.20 4.41
C THR A 168 16.34 11.88 2.92
N SER A 169 16.63 12.88 2.11
CA SER A 169 16.90 12.68 0.68
C SER A 169 18.13 11.78 0.46
N GLU A 170 19.15 11.88 1.32
CA GLU A 170 20.32 11.01 1.30
C GLU A 170 19.97 9.55 1.59
N THR A 171 19.04 9.32 2.56
CA THR A 171 18.52 7.97 2.88
C THR A 171 17.93 7.31 1.64
N VAL A 172 17.12 8.06 0.88
CA VAL A 172 16.45 7.56 -0.33
C VAL A 172 17.47 7.35 -1.46
N LEU A 173 18.40 8.28 -1.65
CA LEU A 173 19.44 8.18 -2.69
C LEU A 173 20.42 7.04 -2.41
N ALA A 174 20.76 6.78 -1.15
CA ALA A 174 21.64 5.68 -0.76
C ALA A 174 21.03 4.30 -1.09
N ALA A 175 19.72 4.21 -1.26
CA ALA A 175 19.05 2.97 -1.66
C ALA A 175 19.03 2.74 -3.19
N VAL A 176 19.42 3.70 -4.00
CA VAL A 176 19.40 3.55 -5.48
C VAL A 176 20.19 2.33 -5.95
N PRO A 177 21.45 2.08 -5.51
CA PRO A 177 22.20 0.90 -5.94
C PRO A 177 21.52 -0.42 -5.56
N TYR A 178 20.84 -0.46 -4.41
CA TYR A 178 20.03 -1.60 -3.99
C TYR A 178 18.87 -1.84 -4.98
N MET A 179 18.15 -0.79 -5.36
CA MET A 179 17.02 -0.88 -6.29
C MET A 179 17.47 -1.29 -7.70
N GLU A 180 18.62 -0.77 -8.16
CA GLU A 180 19.23 -1.18 -9.43
C GLU A 180 19.56 -2.66 -9.40
N LYS A 181 20.18 -3.15 -8.32
CA LYS A 181 20.52 -4.57 -8.19
C LYS A 181 19.28 -5.47 -8.12
N LEU A 182 18.23 -5.07 -7.38
CA LEU A 182 16.98 -5.78 -7.34
C LEU A 182 16.29 -5.80 -8.72
N SER A 183 16.36 -4.69 -9.45
CA SER A 183 15.86 -4.59 -10.83
C SER A 183 16.59 -5.55 -11.77
N GLU A 184 17.93 -5.64 -11.68
CA GLU A 184 18.72 -6.61 -12.45
C GLU A 184 18.32 -8.07 -12.13
N LEU A 185 18.23 -8.41 -10.85
CA LEU A 185 17.93 -9.78 -10.40
C LEU A 185 16.51 -10.23 -10.75
N SER A 186 15.55 -9.34 -10.67
CA SER A 186 14.14 -9.62 -10.95
C SER A 186 13.75 -9.45 -12.42
N GLY A 187 14.51 -8.67 -13.19
CA GLY A 187 14.15 -8.22 -14.53
C GLY A 187 13.04 -7.17 -14.56
N LEU A 188 12.65 -6.59 -13.42
CA LEU A 188 11.56 -5.64 -13.29
C LEU A 188 12.06 -4.19 -13.21
N PRO A 189 11.36 -3.22 -13.81
CA PRO A 189 11.75 -1.82 -13.71
C PRO A 189 11.44 -1.23 -12.32
N VAL A 190 12.29 -0.32 -11.85
CA VAL A 190 11.95 0.58 -10.75
C VAL A 190 10.98 1.62 -11.31
N TRP A 191 9.69 1.48 -10.95
CA TRP A 191 8.62 2.30 -11.50
C TRP A 191 8.50 3.64 -10.80
N LEU A 192 8.56 3.65 -9.46
CA LEU A 192 8.50 4.89 -8.71
C LEU A 192 9.34 4.83 -7.43
N THR A 193 9.67 6.04 -6.95
CA THR A 193 10.27 6.28 -5.65
C THR A 193 9.28 7.08 -4.81
N SER A 194 8.97 6.62 -3.61
CA SER A 194 8.08 7.30 -2.68
C SER A 194 8.86 8.00 -1.58
N ALA A 195 8.43 9.20 -1.21
CA ALA A 195 9.00 9.97 -0.11
C ALA A 195 7.96 10.94 0.46
N GLU A 196 8.10 11.33 1.73
CA GLU A 196 7.31 12.41 2.31
C GLU A 196 7.47 13.71 1.51
N GLU A 197 6.43 14.57 1.45
CA GLU A 197 6.40 15.77 0.62
C GLU A 197 7.66 16.65 0.74
N ALA A 198 8.17 16.85 1.97
CA ALA A 198 9.38 17.66 2.20
C ALA A 198 10.63 17.02 1.56
N VAL A 199 10.82 15.72 1.77
CA VAL A 199 11.94 14.96 1.20
C VAL A 199 11.79 14.81 -0.31
N ALA A 200 10.57 14.63 -0.80
CA ALA A 200 10.28 14.52 -2.23
C ALA A 200 10.67 15.79 -3.00
N ALA A 201 10.50 16.98 -2.40
CA ALA A 201 10.91 18.23 -3.04
C ALA A 201 12.43 18.27 -3.34
N GLU A 202 13.25 17.68 -2.45
CA GLU A 202 14.71 17.58 -2.63
C GLU A 202 15.11 16.51 -3.66
N LEU A 203 14.26 15.51 -3.88
CA LEU A 203 14.50 14.38 -4.80
C LEU A 203 14.05 14.66 -6.22
N ALA A 204 13.39 15.79 -6.46
CA ALA A 204 12.86 16.14 -7.78
C ALA A 204 13.96 16.10 -8.86
N GLY A 205 13.74 15.33 -9.92
CA GLY A 205 14.67 15.13 -11.02
C GLY A 205 15.89 14.23 -10.72
N LYS A 206 16.02 13.69 -9.50
CA LYS A 206 17.12 12.82 -9.08
C LYS A 206 16.76 11.33 -9.09
N VAL A 207 15.47 11.01 -9.02
CA VAL A 207 14.95 9.64 -8.99
C VAL A 207 13.81 9.47 -10.00
N PRO A 208 13.57 8.26 -10.52
CA PRO A 208 12.44 8.01 -11.41
C PRO A 208 11.12 8.03 -10.67
N GLY A 209 10.07 8.48 -11.33
CA GLY A 209 8.68 8.29 -10.92
C GLY A 209 8.37 8.73 -9.49
N LEU A 210 8.80 9.93 -9.08
CA LEU A 210 8.64 10.40 -7.70
C LEU A 210 7.17 10.52 -7.29
N LEU A 211 6.79 9.84 -6.20
CA LEU A 211 5.51 9.97 -5.50
C LEU A 211 5.72 10.70 -4.17
N ALA A 212 5.33 11.96 -4.11
CA ALA A 212 5.28 12.70 -2.87
C ALA A 212 4.08 12.22 -2.03
N MET A 213 4.36 11.86 -0.78
CA MET A 213 3.37 11.27 0.12
C MET A 213 3.13 12.14 1.35
N ARG A 214 1.90 12.14 1.83
CA ARG A 214 1.57 12.48 3.21
C ARG A 214 1.57 11.22 4.04
N LEU A 215 2.30 11.24 5.15
CA LEU A 215 2.26 10.12 6.08
C LEU A 215 0.91 10.09 6.80
N GLN A 216 0.34 8.91 6.95
CA GLN A 216 -0.86 8.74 7.76
C GLN A 216 -0.57 9.16 9.20
N ALA A 217 -1.47 9.96 9.80
CA ALA A 217 -1.40 10.26 11.23
C ALA A 217 -1.56 8.96 12.02
N LYS A 218 -0.57 8.64 12.85
CA LYS A 218 -0.69 7.48 13.74
C LYS A 218 -1.75 7.78 14.80
N TYR A 219 -2.55 6.80 15.14
CA TYR A 219 -3.54 6.91 16.22
C TYR A 219 -2.93 7.42 17.55
N PHE A 220 -1.62 7.16 17.76
CA PHE A 220 -0.86 7.63 18.93
C PHE A 220 -0.36 9.09 18.82
N ASP A 221 -0.41 9.69 17.63
CA ASP A 221 0.00 11.08 17.41
C ASP A 221 -1.21 12.04 17.50
N LEU A 222 -2.42 11.50 17.64
CA LEU A 222 -3.61 12.32 17.90
C LEU A 222 -3.55 12.85 19.34
N PRO A 223 -3.72 14.17 19.59
CA PRO A 223 -3.81 14.68 20.93
C PRO A 223 -4.90 13.93 21.67
N GLU A 224 -4.61 13.47 22.91
CA GLU A 224 -5.58 12.78 23.77
C GLU A 224 -6.91 13.53 23.72
N GLN A 225 -7.95 12.93 23.13
CA GLN A 225 -9.30 13.43 23.27
C GLN A 225 -9.59 13.34 24.77
N LYS A 226 -9.58 14.50 25.43
CA LYS A 226 -10.03 14.60 26.83
C LYS A 226 -11.40 14.00 26.88
N GLY A 227 -11.50 12.79 27.46
CA GLY A 227 -12.78 12.13 27.68
C GLY A 227 -13.75 13.08 28.39
N PRO A 228 -15.07 12.85 28.28
CA PRO A 228 -16.05 13.69 28.92
C PRO A 228 -15.73 13.82 30.43
N PRO A 229 -15.94 14.98 31.02
CA PRO A 229 -15.62 15.19 32.42
C PRO A 229 -16.32 14.12 33.27
N LYS A 230 -15.56 13.39 34.07
CA LYS A 230 -16.13 12.45 35.04
C LYS A 230 -17.06 13.25 35.94
N THR A 231 -18.36 13.11 35.75
CA THR A 231 -19.36 13.57 36.70
C THR A 231 -19.14 12.80 38.00
N GLY A 232 -18.64 13.49 39.01
CA GLY A 232 -18.47 12.92 40.35
C GLY A 232 -19.81 12.44 40.91
N PRO A 233 -19.79 11.52 41.90
CA PRO A 233 -21.02 10.99 42.48
C PRO A 233 -21.76 12.10 43.20
N LEU A 234 -23.00 12.33 42.78
CA LEU A 234 -24.01 13.05 43.59
C LEU A 234 -24.42 12.10 44.70
N PHE A 235 -23.79 12.25 45.86
CA PHE A 235 -24.40 11.82 47.13
C PHE A 235 -24.89 13.06 47.84
N GLY A 236 -26.16 13.09 48.09
CA GLY A 236 -26.91 13.93 48.96
C GLY A 236 -28.22 13.25 49.27
#